data_b278f90459ba288ef5e3e6ab16baeac6
#
_entry.id   b278f90459ba288ef5e3e6ab16baeac6
#
_cell.length_a   1.000
_cell.length_b   1.000
_cell.length_c   1.000
_cell.angle_alpha   90.00
_cell.angle_beta   90.00
_cell.angle_gamma   90.00
#
_symmetry.space_group_name_H-M   'P 1'
#
loop_
_entity.id
_entity.type
_entity.pdbx_description
1 polymer ?
#
loop_
_entity_poly.entity_id
_entity_poly.type
_entity_poly.pdbx_seq_one_letter_code
_entity_poly.pdbx_strand_id
1 'polypeptide(L)'
;MSRGLGDVYKRQDGIDIDSSTNILVENCDVDCNDDNICIKAGRDADGLRVNRPTENVVVRNCIARKGAGLLTCGSETSGSIRNVLAHDLIAYGTGTTLRLKSSMNRGGTVENIYMTRVEADSVTHILSVDLNWNPKYSYSALPKEYEGKDVPEHWTTMLTPVEPKEKGYPHFRNVYFSHVKADGAKRFISASGWNASHRIENFYLSNINAEVESVGKITYGKNFQLQDIHLTVKDKSRLRQTDNIDSKIEINYK
;
A
#
# COMPACT_ATOMS: atom_id res chain seq x y z
N MET A 1 -12.60 -28.65 14.90
CA MET A 1 -11.27 -28.61 15.56
C MET A 1 -10.50 -27.47 14.94
N SER A 2 -10.19 -26.45 15.71
CA SER A 2 -9.30 -25.36 15.28
C SER A 2 -7.96 -25.96 14.89
N ARG A 3 -7.62 -25.89 13.61
CA ARG A 3 -6.27 -26.24 13.14
C ARG A 3 -5.32 -25.19 13.70
N GLY A 4 -4.46 -25.66 14.58
CA GLY A 4 -3.30 -25.05 15.17
C GLY A 4 -3.15 -23.53 15.10
N LEU A 5 -3.17 -22.90 16.22
CA LEU A 5 -2.79 -21.50 16.45
C LEU A 5 -1.51 -21.04 15.70
N GLY A 6 -0.72 -21.94 15.13
CA GLY A 6 0.51 -21.65 14.41
C GLY A 6 0.36 -20.88 13.10
N ASP A 7 -0.74 -21.02 12.38
CA ASP A 7 -0.99 -20.25 11.14
C ASP A 7 -1.67 -18.91 11.40
N VAL A 8 -2.39 -18.80 12.51
CA VAL A 8 -3.05 -17.56 12.94
C VAL A 8 -2.01 -16.47 13.29
N TYR A 9 -0.83 -16.84 13.76
CA TYR A 9 0.22 -15.87 14.13
C TYR A 9 1.12 -15.41 13.00
N LYS A 10 1.02 -16.00 11.82
CA LYS A 10 1.97 -15.70 10.72
C LYS A 10 1.62 -14.50 9.85
N ARG A 11 0.36 -14.06 9.85
CA ARG A 11 -0.10 -12.93 9.02
C ARG A 11 -1.32 -12.28 9.67
N GLN A 12 -1.11 -11.62 10.80
CA GLN A 12 -2.16 -10.86 11.44
C GLN A 12 -1.90 -9.38 11.24
N ASP A 13 -2.84 -8.73 10.56
CA ASP A 13 -2.94 -7.28 10.52
C ASP A 13 -3.32 -6.76 11.92
N GLY A 14 -2.95 -5.53 12.22
CA GLY A 14 -3.28 -4.90 13.50
C GLY A 14 -4.72 -4.37 13.50
N ILE A 15 -5.00 -3.42 12.63
CA ILE A 15 -6.32 -2.77 12.49
C ILE A 15 -6.71 -2.82 11.02
N ASP A 16 -7.77 -3.56 10.68
CA ASP A 16 -8.36 -3.59 9.35
C ASP A 16 -9.61 -2.70 9.28
N ILE A 17 -9.60 -1.76 8.34
CA ILE A 17 -10.73 -0.89 8.04
C ILE A 17 -11.22 -1.27 6.65
N ASP A 18 -12.33 -1.98 6.55
CA ASP A 18 -12.87 -2.46 5.27
C ASP A 18 -14.28 -1.93 5.04
N SER A 19 -14.51 -1.41 3.83
CA SER A 19 -15.83 -0.97 3.33
C SER A 19 -16.59 -0.07 4.31
N SER A 20 -15.86 0.83 4.98
CA SER A 20 -16.32 1.66 6.10
C SER A 20 -16.07 3.14 5.87
N THR A 21 -16.89 4.00 6.47
CA THR A 21 -16.81 5.46 6.29
C THR A 21 -16.76 6.20 7.62
N ASN A 22 -16.09 7.38 7.63
CA ASN A 22 -16.00 8.26 8.79
C ASN A 22 -15.31 7.59 9.99
N ILE A 23 -14.12 7.05 9.77
CA ILE A 23 -13.34 6.30 10.76
C ILE A 23 -12.24 7.18 11.34
N LEU A 24 -12.07 7.14 12.63
CA LEU A 24 -10.93 7.70 13.36
C LEU A 24 -10.16 6.59 14.06
N VAL A 25 -8.87 6.50 13.76
CA VAL A 25 -7.88 5.69 14.50
C VAL A 25 -6.90 6.65 15.16
N GLU A 26 -6.85 6.66 16.46
CA GLU A 26 -5.96 7.57 17.18
C GLU A 26 -5.36 6.98 18.45
N ASN A 27 -4.16 7.46 18.80
CA ASN A 27 -3.47 7.11 20.04
C ASN A 27 -3.25 5.60 20.21
N CYS A 28 -2.99 4.89 19.11
CA CYS A 28 -2.76 3.44 19.10
C CYS A 28 -1.26 3.12 19.05
N ASP A 29 -0.85 2.12 19.79
CA ASP A 29 0.47 1.48 19.69
C ASP A 29 0.24 0.04 19.21
N VAL A 30 0.64 -0.24 17.96
CA VAL A 30 0.32 -1.50 17.26
C VAL A 30 1.60 -2.28 16.99
N ASP A 31 1.64 -3.53 17.45
CA ASP A 31 2.71 -4.49 17.16
C ASP A 31 2.06 -5.78 16.60
N CYS A 32 2.23 -6.02 15.32
CA CYS A 32 1.62 -7.15 14.62
C CYS A 32 2.60 -7.81 13.64
N ASN A 33 2.15 -8.85 12.94
CA ASN A 33 3.01 -9.62 12.03
C ASN A 33 2.80 -9.30 10.54
N ASP A 34 1.76 -8.52 10.19
CA ASP A 34 1.49 -8.03 8.84
C ASP A 34 1.23 -6.51 8.90
N ASP A 35 0.31 -5.94 8.13
CA ASP A 35 0.10 -4.50 8.09
C ASP A 35 -0.50 -3.97 9.42
N ASN A 36 0.08 -2.91 9.99
CA ASN A 36 -0.36 -2.40 11.30
C ASN A 36 -1.71 -1.69 11.21
N ILE A 37 -1.87 -0.77 10.28
CA ILE A 37 -3.15 -0.12 9.98
C ILE A 37 -3.41 -0.33 8.50
N CYS A 38 -4.42 -1.12 8.18
CA CYS A 38 -4.72 -1.53 6.82
C CYS A 38 -6.11 -1.03 6.39
N ILE A 39 -6.17 -0.38 5.25
CA ILE A 39 -7.41 0.15 4.67
C ILE A 39 -7.74 -0.69 3.45
N LYS A 40 -8.92 -1.30 3.45
CA LYS A 40 -9.42 -2.24 2.46
C LYS A 40 -10.83 -1.82 1.99
N ALA A 41 -11.28 -2.34 0.85
CA ALA A 41 -12.61 -2.04 0.30
C ALA A 41 -13.14 -3.21 -0.55
N GLY A 42 -13.14 -4.40 0.02
CA GLY A 42 -13.63 -5.60 -0.67
C GLY A 42 -12.71 -6.12 -1.77
N ARG A 43 -12.98 -7.33 -2.22
CA ARG A 43 -12.08 -8.12 -3.06
C ARG A 43 -12.75 -8.64 -4.33
N ASP A 44 -12.06 -8.44 -5.48
CA ASP A 44 -12.35 -9.04 -6.77
C ASP A 44 -13.82 -8.82 -7.23
N ALA A 45 -14.43 -9.78 -7.89
CA ALA A 45 -15.79 -9.68 -8.42
C ALA A 45 -16.83 -9.37 -7.34
N ASP A 46 -16.72 -9.96 -6.16
CA ASP A 46 -17.66 -9.71 -5.06
C ASP A 46 -17.51 -8.29 -4.50
N GLY A 47 -16.29 -7.83 -4.29
CA GLY A 47 -16.03 -6.45 -3.86
C GLY A 47 -16.53 -5.41 -4.88
N LEU A 48 -16.35 -5.69 -6.18
CA LEU A 48 -16.90 -4.85 -7.26
C LEU A 48 -18.44 -4.87 -7.30
N ARG A 49 -19.06 -6.02 -7.03
CA ARG A 49 -20.51 -6.17 -6.93
C ARG A 49 -21.09 -5.35 -5.77
N VAL A 50 -20.48 -5.45 -4.59
CA VAL A 50 -20.87 -4.69 -3.39
C VAL A 50 -20.61 -3.21 -3.58
N ASN A 51 -19.47 -2.86 -4.18
CA ASN A 51 -19.03 -1.51 -4.54
C ASN A 51 -19.17 -0.49 -3.39
N ARG A 52 -18.72 -0.89 -2.20
CA ARG A 52 -18.74 -0.05 -1.02
C ARG A 52 -17.34 0.48 -0.69
N PRO A 53 -17.11 1.78 -0.80
CA PRO A 53 -15.79 2.35 -0.54
C PRO A 53 -15.45 2.36 0.95
N THR A 54 -14.14 2.42 1.23
CA THR A 54 -13.62 2.93 2.50
C THR A 54 -13.21 4.38 2.28
N GLU A 55 -13.81 5.30 3.02
CA GLU A 55 -13.58 6.73 2.83
C GLU A 55 -13.69 7.56 4.10
N ASN A 56 -13.09 8.75 4.07
CA ASN A 56 -13.08 9.68 5.19
C ASN A 56 -12.47 9.04 6.43
N VAL A 57 -11.25 8.56 6.29
CA VAL A 57 -10.49 7.92 7.37
C VAL A 57 -9.43 8.88 7.88
N VAL A 58 -9.35 9.06 9.19
CA VAL A 58 -8.27 9.78 9.86
C VAL A 58 -7.49 8.82 10.73
N VAL A 59 -6.16 8.79 10.55
CA VAL A 59 -5.22 8.05 11.38
C VAL A 59 -4.24 9.04 12.00
N ARG A 60 -4.17 9.12 13.34
CA ARG A 60 -3.29 10.09 13.99
C ARG A 60 -2.72 9.62 15.32
N ASN A 61 -1.53 10.16 15.66
CA ASN A 61 -0.87 9.89 16.94
C ASN A 61 -0.71 8.38 17.19
N CYS A 62 -0.34 7.61 16.17
CA CYS A 62 -0.20 6.17 16.26
C CYS A 62 1.26 5.75 16.08
N ILE A 63 1.61 4.65 16.74
CA ILE A 63 2.92 4.01 16.64
C ILE A 63 2.73 2.61 16.04
N ALA A 64 3.50 2.30 15.00
CA ALA A 64 3.58 0.96 14.43
C ALA A 64 4.93 0.33 14.78
N ARG A 65 4.88 -0.87 15.34
CA ARG A 65 6.06 -1.65 15.69
C ARG A 65 6.10 -2.91 14.85
N LYS A 66 7.22 -3.14 14.15
CA LYS A 66 7.36 -4.30 13.25
C LYS A 66 6.26 -4.36 12.17
N GLY A 67 5.90 -5.57 11.74
CA GLY A 67 4.87 -5.77 10.73
C GLY A 67 5.28 -5.38 9.32
N ALA A 68 4.34 -5.42 8.38
CA ALA A 68 4.60 -5.19 6.96
C ALA A 68 4.40 -3.72 6.53
N GLY A 69 3.56 -2.96 7.21
CA GLY A 69 3.35 -1.55 6.91
C GLY A 69 2.75 -0.77 8.07
N LEU A 70 3.16 0.51 8.25
CA LEU A 70 2.52 1.42 9.19
C LEU A 70 1.10 1.74 8.71
N LEU A 71 0.98 2.29 7.49
CA LEU A 71 -0.30 2.53 6.82
C LEU A 71 -0.28 1.85 5.46
N THR A 72 -1.21 0.92 5.26
CA THR A 72 -1.36 0.19 3.99
C THR A 72 -2.75 0.41 3.41
N CYS A 73 -2.83 0.80 2.13
CA CYS A 73 -4.05 0.79 1.34
C CYS A 73 -4.04 -0.44 0.43
N GLY A 74 -4.98 -1.36 0.65
CA GLY A 74 -5.10 -2.60 -0.12
C GLY A 74 -4.48 -3.83 0.59
N SER A 75 -4.39 -4.96 -0.12
CA SER A 75 -4.59 -5.17 -1.58
C SER A 75 -6.07 -5.22 -2.02
N GLU A 76 -7.01 -5.32 -1.12
CA GLU A 76 -8.44 -5.34 -1.39
C GLU A 76 -8.92 -3.91 -1.66
N THR A 77 -9.09 -3.55 -2.96
CA THR A 77 -9.39 -2.17 -3.39
C THR A 77 -10.68 -2.04 -4.20
N SER A 78 -11.45 -3.12 -4.35
CA SER A 78 -12.54 -3.21 -5.34
C SER A 78 -13.64 -2.14 -5.17
N GLY A 79 -13.99 -1.79 -3.93
CA GLY A 79 -14.95 -0.72 -3.62
C GLY A 79 -14.37 0.69 -3.61
N SER A 80 -13.05 0.83 -3.82
CA SER A 80 -12.28 2.08 -3.75
C SER A 80 -11.93 2.53 -2.32
N ILE A 81 -10.77 3.19 -2.20
CA ILE A 81 -10.26 3.78 -0.96
C ILE A 81 -9.99 5.26 -1.24
N ARG A 82 -10.58 6.16 -0.47
CA ARG A 82 -10.43 7.59 -0.74
C ARG A 82 -10.53 8.48 0.50
N ASN A 83 -9.94 9.67 0.39
CA ASN A 83 -10.00 10.68 1.45
C ASN A 83 -9.43 10.14 2.78
N VAL A 84 -8.18 9.71 2.75
CA VAL A 84 -7.45 9.23 3.92
C VAL A 84 -6.47 10.29 4.37
N LEU A 85 -6.55 10.72 5.62
CA LEU A 85 -5.59 11.61 6.26
C LEU A 85 -4.86 10.87 7.37
N ALA A 86 -3.55 10.73 7.24
CA ALA A 86 -2.68 10.10 8.24
C ALA A 86 -1.61 11.10 8.70
N HIS A 87 -1.48 11.33 10.01
CA HIS A 87 -0.51 12.31 10.50
C HIS A 87 -0.05 12.05 11.94
N ASP A 88 1.12 12.60 12.28
CA ASP A 88 1.74 12.44 13.58
C ASP A 88 1.93 10.96 13.93
N LEU A 89 2.68 10.26 13.08
CA LEU A 89 2.84 8.81 13.13
C LEU A 89 4.31 8.42 13.33
N ILE A 90 4.52 7.29 13.98
CA ILE A 90 5.85 6.74 14.22
C ILE A 90 5.88 5.28 13.72
N ALA A 91 6.96 4.93 12.99
CA ALA A 91 7.20 3.58 12.49
C ALA A 91 8.54 3.04 13.00
N TYR A 92 8.51 1.92 13.74
CA TYR A 92 9.71 1.23 14.22
C TYR A 92 9.84 -0.15 13.61
N GLY A 93 10.85 -0.38 12.79
CA GLY A 93 11.16 -1.69 12.23
C GLY A 93 10.06 -2.29 11.35
N THR A 94 9.13 -1.49 10.85
CA THR A 94 8.07 -1.95 9.95
C THR A 94 8.60 -2.18 8.54
N GLY A 95 7.92 -2.98 7.74
CA GLY A 95 8.26 -3.18 6.35
C GLY A 95 8.15 -1.90 5.51
N THR A 96 7.13 -1.09 5.75
CA THR A 96 6.88 0.11 4.93
C THR A 96 6.19 1.21 5.74
N THR A 97 6.57 2.46 5.52
CA THR A 97 5.88 3.60 6.15
C THR A 97 4.54 3.86 5.48
N LEU A 98 4.51 4.15 4.19
CA LEU A 98 3.27 4.25 3.39
C LEU A 98 3.28 3.20 2.29
N ARG A 99 2.25 2.37 2.24
CA ARG A 99 2.12 1.28 1.28
C ARG A 99 0.79 1.33 0.54
N LEU A 100 0.85 1.33 -0.79
CA LEU A 100 -0.31 1.14 -1.66
C LEU A 100 -0.09 -0.12 -2.48
N LYS A 101 -1.00 -1.07 -2.40
CA LYS A 101 -0.90 -2.34 -3.14
C LYS A 101 -2.26 -2.77 -3.67
N SER A 102 -2.28 -3.32 -4.89
CA SER A 102 -3.47 -3.93 -5.49
C SER A 102 -3.06 -5.01 -6.49
N SER A 103 -3.99 -5.54 -7.26
CA SER A 103 -3.70 -6.42 -8.38
C SER A 103 -4.69 -6.20 -9.52
N MET A 104 -4.36 -6.67 -10.72
CA MET A 104 -5.09 -6.36 -11.94
C MET A 104 -6.44 -7.09 -12.09
N ASN A 105 -6.95 -7.64 -10.98
CA ASN A 105 -8.30 -8.24 -10.86
C ASN A 105 -9.11 -7.63 -9.70
N ARG A 106 -8.52 -6.64 -8.96
CA ARG A 106 -9.18 -5.99 -7.81
C ARG A 106 -10.10 -4.86 -8.22
N GLY A 107 -9.68 -4.07 -9.22
CA GLY A 107 -10.37 -2.84 -9.58
C GLY A 107 -10.34 -1.77 -8.50
N GLY A 108 -11.25 -0.82 -8.61
CA GLY A 108 -11.37 0.30 -7.70
C GLY A 108 -10.28 1.37 -7.86
N THR A 109 -10.44 2.46 -7.12
CA THR A 109 -9.49 3.58 -7.11
C THR A 109 -9.00 3.84 -5.69
N VAL A 110 -7.68 3.96 -5.52
CA VAL A 110 -7.07 4.48 -4.30
C VAL A 110 -6.65 5.91 -4.58
N GLU A 111 -7.31 6.87 -3.92
CA GLU A 111 -7.10 8.29 -4.22
C GLU A 111 -7.24 9.22 -3.01
N ASN A 112 -6.66 10.41 -3.13
CA ASN A 112 -6.70 11.44 -2.09
C ASN A 112 -6.16 10.89 -0.77
N ILE A 113 -4.95 10.33 -0.83
CA ILE A 113 -4.23 9.80 0.33
C ILE A 113 -3.23 10.85 0.80
N TYR A 114 -3.41 11.34 1.99
CA TYR A 114 -2.56 12.36 2.63
C TYR A 114 -1.84 11.76 3.82
N MET A 115 -0.51 11.77 3.81
CA MET A 115 0.28 11.34 4.95
C MET A 115 1.37 12.37 5.26
N THR A 116 1.44 12.82 6.50
CA THR A 116 2.36 13.90 6.88
C THR A 116 2.80 13.81 8.34
N ARG A 117 3.93 14.41 8.66
CA ARG A 117 4.57 14.40 9.99
C ARG A 117 4.76 12.98 10.50
N VAL A 118 5.74 12.31 9.88
CA VAL A 118 6.05 10.90 10.14
C VAL A 118 7.51 10.76 10.54
N GLU A 119 7.75 10.04 11.62
CA GLU A 119 9.06 9.57 12.00
C GLU A 119 9.17 8.07 11.73
N ALA A 120 10.25 7.65 11.08
CA ALA A 120 10.48 6.26 10.73
C ALA A 120 11.90 5.83 11.12
N ASP A 121 12.01 4.68 11.75
CA ASP A 121 13.27 4.08 12.13
C ASP A 121 13.35 2.63 11.67
N SER A 122 14.45 2.30 10.99
CA SER A 122 14.77 0.93 10.57
C SER A 122 13.67 0.27 9.71
N VAL A 123 13.01 1.03 8.86
CA VAL A 123 11.97 0.53 7.93
C VAL A 123 12.59 -0.05 6.66
N THR A 124 11.89 -0.99 6.01
CA THR A 124 12.38 -1.51 4.73
C THR A 124 12.15 -0.52 3.60
N HIS A 125 10.97 0.10 3.51
CA HIS A 125 10.66 1.13 2.51
C HIS A 125 10.02 2.35 3.17
N ILE A 126 10.42 3.55 2.76
CA ILE A 126 9.69 4.76 3.15
C ILE A 126 8.38 4.82 2.36
N LEU A 127 8.41 4.61 1.04
CA LEU A 127 7.22 4.52 0.21
C LEU A 127 7.26 3.26 -0.67
N SER A 128 6.18 2.49 -0.66
CA SER A 128 5.99 1.35 -1.55
C SER A 128 4.64 1.43 -2.26
N VAL A 129 4.66 1.38 -3.59
CA VAL A 129 3.46 1.42 -4.44
C VAL A 129 3.57 0.32 -5.48
N ASP A 130 2.60 -0.58 -5.53
CA ASP A 130 2.58 -1.67 -6.51
C ASP A 130 1.15 -1.92 -7.01
N LEU A 131 0.92 -1.58 -8.27
CA LEU A 131 -0.39 -1.72 -8.90
C LEU A 131 -0.75 -3.18 -9.22
N ASN A 132 0.24 -4.06 -9.31
CA ASN A 132 0.05 -5.50 -9.56
C ASN A 132 0.88 -6.34 -8.58
N TRP A 133 0.61 -6.11 -7.29
CA TRP A 133 1.34 -6.70 -6.19
C TRP A 133 1.15 -8.21 -6.11
N ASN A 134 2.28 -8.94 -6.06
CA ASN A 134 2.35 -10.37 -5.79
C ASN A 134 1.25 -11.20 -6.50
N PRO A 135 1.26 -11.33 -7.84
CA PRO A 135 0.20 -12.02 -8.58
C PRO A 135 -0.07 -13.44 -8.09
N LYS A 136 0.96 -14.17 -7.63
CA LYS A 136 0.80 -15.53 -7.10
C LYS A 136 -0.09 -15.63 -5.85
N TYR A 137 -0.16 -14.55 -5.08
CA TYR A 137 -0.98 -14.47 -3.87
C TYR A 137 -2.31 -13.75 -4.12
N SER A 138 -2.28 -12.72 -4.93
CA SER A 138 -3.42 -11.83 -5.16
C SER A 138 -4.52 -12.48 -5.99
N TYR A 139 -4.17 -13.35 -6.93
CA TYR A 139 -5.15 -14.09 -7.72
C TYR A 139 -5.59 -15.35 -6.97
N SER A 140 -6.89 -15.47 -6.75
CA SER A 140 -7.47 -16.61 -6.04
C SER A 140 -7.35 -17.88 -6.88
N ALA A 141 -6.97 -18.98 -6.24
CA ALA A 141 -6.95 -20.31 -6.85
C ALA A 141 -7.60 -21.30 -5.88
N LEU A 142 -8.36 -22.26 -6.42
CA LEU A 142 -8.97 -23.31 -5.61
C LEU A 142 -7.87 -24.11 -4.89
N PRO A 143 -7.94 -24.25 -3.55
CA PRO A 143 -7.01 -25.08 -2.82
C PRO A 143 -7.12 -26.55 -3.27
N LYS A 144 -5.98 -27.23 -3.35
CA LYS A 144 -5.90 -28.65 -3.78
C LYS A 144 -6.79 -29.59 -2.98
N GLU A 145 -7.08 -29.23 -1.74
CA GLU A 145 -7.96 -30.03 -0.86
C GLU A 145 -9.41 -30.14 -1.36
N TYR A 146 -9.83 -29.24 -2.27
CA TYR A 146 -11.17 -29.24 -2.88
C TYR A 146 -11.18 -29.82 -4.30
N GLU A 147 -10.05 -30.28 -4.85
CA GLU A 147 -10.02 -30.94 -6.15
C GLU A 147 -10.88 -32.22 -6.13
N GLY A 148 -11.91 -32.28 -6.99
CA GLY A 148 -12.84 -33.41 -7.06
C GLY A 148 -13.83 -33.55 -5.90
N LYS A 149 -13.99 -32.51 -5.08
CA LYS A 149 -14.96 -32.46 -3.97
C LYS A 149 -15.91 -31.28 -4.14
N ASP A 150 -16.99 -31.26 -3.32
CA ASP A 150 -17.88 -30.11 -3.24
C ASP A 150 -17.10 -28.87 -2.80
N VAL A 151 -17.21 -27.80 -3.57
CA VAL A 151 -16.54 -26.53 -3.32
C VAL A 151 -17.44 -25.66 -2.45
N PRO A 152 -17.00 -25.23 -1.25
CA PRO A 152 -17.78 -24.32 -0.42
C PRO A 152 -18.11 -23.00 -1.14
N GLU A 153 -19.29 -22.43 -0.86
CA GLU A 153 -19.83 -21.23 -1.53
C GLU A 153 -18.86 -20.04 -1.50
N HIS A 154 -18.13 -19.83 -0.41
CA HIS A 154 -17.16 -18.74 -0.31
C HIS A 154 -16.02 -18.88 -1.34
N TRP A 155 -15.59 -20.11 -1.66
CA TRP A 155 -14.61 -20.33 -2.74
C TRP A 155 -15.21 -20.07 -4.11
N THR A 156 -16.46 -20.47 -4.34
CA THR A 156 -17.15 -20.15 -5.60
C THR A 156 -17.21 -18.65 -5.82
N THR A 157 -17.57 -17.92 -4.77
CA THR A 157 -17.59 -16.44 -4.79
C THR A 157 -16.18 -15.87 -5.06
N MET A 158 -15.15 -16.34 -4.36
CA MET A 158 -13.77 -15.85 -4.51
C MET A 158 -13.15 -16.15 -5.87
N LEU A 159 -13.60 -17.22 -6.54
CA LEU A 159 -13.11 -17.63 -7.86
C LEU A 159 -13.90 -17.03 -9.01
N THR A 160 -14.99 -16.32 -8.73
CA THR A 160 -15.77 -15.64 -9.77
C THR A 160 -14.88 -14.66 -10.53
N PRO A 161 -14.76 -14.81 -11.87
CA PRO A 161 -13.95 -13.89 -12.65
C PRO A 161 -14.53 -12.48 -12.66
N VAL A 162 -13.66 -11.48 -12.77
CA VAL A 162 -14.08 -10.09 -12.99
C VAL A 162 -14.35 -9.91 -14.47
N GLU A 163 -15.61 -9.58 -14.79
CA GLU A 163 -16.04 -9.34 -16.17
C GLU A 163 -16.77 -7.99 -16.30
N PRO A 164 -16.49 -7.20 -17.34
CA PRO A 164 -15.33 -7.35 -18.22
C PRO A 164 -14.01 -7.11 -17.46
N LYS A 165 -12.90 -7.67 -17.95
CA LYS A 165 -11.58 -7.64 -17.26
C LYS A 165 -11.11 -6.24 -16.87
N GLU A 166 -11.48 -5.22 -17.64
CA GLU A 166 -11.13 -3.83 -17.41
C GLU A 166 -11.66 -3.28 -16.07
N LYS A 167 -12.76 -3.83 -15.57
CA LYS A 167 -13.28 -3.50 -14.23
C LYS A 167 -12.34 -3.94 -13.11
N GLY A 168 -11.48 -4.90 -13.38
CA GLY A 168 -10.48 -5.39 -12.45
C GLY A 168 -9.21 -4.52 -12.38
N TYR A 169 -9.05 -3.53 -13.25
CA TYR A 169 -7.85 -2.70 -13.27
C TYR A 169 -7.92 -1.61 -12.21
N PRO A 170 -7.06 -1.65 -11.17
CA PRO A 170 -7.05 -0.63 -10.13
C PRO A 170 -6.40 0.66 -10.60
N HIS A 171 -6.73 1.77 -9.94
CA HIS A 171 -6.13 3.08 -10.18
C HIS A 171 -5.59 3.66 -8.88
N PHE A 172 -4.32 4.13 -8.90
CA PHE A 172 -3.71 4.86 -7.78
C PHE A 172 -3.38 6.27 -8.22
N ARG A 173 -3.93 7.26 -7.51
CA ARG A 173 -3.73 8.67 -7.86
C ARG A 173 -3.91 9.61 -6.67
N ASN A 174 -3.36 10.82 -6.82
CA ASN A 174 -3.52 11.91 -5.85
C ASN A 174 -3.01 11.50 -4.45
N VAL A 175 -1.73 11.16 -4.36
CA VAL A 175 -1.06 10.78 -3.12
C VAL A 175 -0.12 11.89 -2.69
N TYR A 176 -0.27 12.35 -1.46
CA TYR A 176 0.48 13.45 -0.86
C TYR A 176 1.23 12.94 0.37
N PHE A 177 2.56 12.88 0.29
CA PHE A 177 3.40 12.34 1.34
C PHE A 177 4.50 13.34 1.71
N SER A 178 4.45 13.86 2.93
CA SER A 178 5.31 14.99 3.29
C SER A 178 5.73 15.01 4.76
N HIS A 179 6.77 15.82 5.07
CA HIS A 179 7.29 16.02 6.42
C HIS A 179 7.67 14.68 7.06
N VAL A 180 8.58 13.98 6.41
CA VAL A 180 9.06 12.66 6.85
C VAL A 180 10.51 12.77 7.30
N LYS A 181 10.79 12.26 8.49
CA LYS A 181 12.14 11.99 8.96
C LYS A 181 12.32 10.48 9.06
N ALA A 182 13.35 9.94 8.39
CA ALA A 182 13.60 8.51 8.44
C ALA A 182 15.09 8.21 8.67
N ASP A 183 15.37 7.32 9.61
CA ASP A 183 16.70 6.86 9.93
C ASP A 183 16.81 5.34 9.65
N GLY A 184 17.92 4.92 9.01
CA GLY A 184 18.21 3.51 8.76
C GLY A 184 17.24 2.77 7.84
N ALA A 185 16.55 3.46 6.95
CA ALA A 185 15.66 2.81 6.00
C ALA A 185 16.47 2.05 4.92
N LYS A 186 15.99 0.88 4.49
CA LYS A 186 16.66 0.14 3.41
C LYS A 186 16.45 0.80 2.05
N ARG A 187 15.26 1.37 1.81
CA ARG A 187 14.94 2.00 0.52
C ARG A 187 14.02 3.21 0.68
N PHE A 188 14.35 4.26 -0.07
CA PHE A 188 13.49 5.44 -0.12
C PHE A 188 12.16 5.13 -0.81
N ILE A 189 12.18 4.65 -2.06
CA ILE A 189 10.97 4.46 -2.85
C ILE A 189 11.01 3.18 -3.71
N SER A 190 9.89 2.46 -3.77
CA SER A 190 9.62 1.43 -4.74
C SER A 190 8.21 1.65 -5.28
N ALA A 191 8.08 2.30 -6.44
CA ALA A 191 6.78 2.65 -7.00
C ALA A 191 6.64 2.12 -8.42
N SER A 192 5.59 1.32 -8.67
CA SER A 192 5.37 0.67 -9.95
C SER A 192 3.90 0.71 -10.36
N GLY A 193 3.63 1.37 -11.50
CA GLY A 193 2.47 1.07 -12.31
C GLY A 193 2.63 -0.32 -12.98
N TRP A 194 1.66 -0.73 -13.77
CA TRP A 194 1.69 -2.03 -14.42
C TRP A 194 2.30 -1.97 -15.83
N ASN A 195 1.88 -0.99 -16.62
CA ASN A 195 2.38 -0.74 -17.99
C ASN A 195 2.07 0.70 -18.43
N ALA A 196 2.35 1.03 -19.68
CA ALA A 196 2.14 2.37 -20.23
C ALA A 196 0.68 2.85 -20.20
N SER A 197 -0.30 1.94 -20.20
CA SER A 197 -1.73 2.28 -20.14
C SER A 197 -2.29 2.28 -18.71
N HIS A 198 -1.60 1.67 -17.75
CA HIS A 198 -2.02 1.57 -16.35
C HIS A 198 -0.91 2.10 -15.46
N ARG A 199 -0.86 3.41 -15.34
CA ARG A 199 0.13 4.17 -14.58
C ARG A 199 -0.37 4.46 -13.17
N ILE A 200 0.57 4.75 -12.29
CA ILE A 200 0.30 5.40 -11.00
C ILE A 200 0.49 6.90 -11.19
N GLU A 201 -0.46 7.72 -10.73
CA GLU A 201 -0.57 9.11 -11.16
C GLU A 201 -0.65 10.12 -10.00
N ASN A 202 -0.07 11.30 -10.20
CA ASN A 202 -0.21 12.44 -9.28
C ASN A 202 0.31 12.12 -7.87
N PHE A 203 1.59 11.81 -7.77
CA PHE A 203 2.28 11.60 -6.49
C PHE A 203 3.11 12.83 -6.14
N TYR A 204 2.82 13.41 -4.99
CA TYR A 204 3.45 14.62 -4.47
C TYR A 204 4.21 14.31 -3.19
N LEU A 205 5.55 14.29 -3.26
CA LEU A 205 6.43 14.02 -2.13
C LEU A 205 7.21 15.28 -1.80
N SER A 206 7.18 15.72 -0.53
CA SER A 206 7.90 16.94 -0.15
C SER A 206 8.39 16.93 1.30
N ASN A 207 9.45 17.72 1.57
CA ASN A 207 10.02 17.85 2.92
C ASN A 207 10.36 16.48 3.54
N ILE A 208 11.18 15.70 2.85
CA ILE A 208 11.63 14.38 3.33
C ILE A 208 13.12 14.42 3.59
N ASN A 209 13.52 14.10 4.82
CA ASN A 209 14.91 13.92 5.22
C ASN A 209 15.13 12.47 5.65
N ALA A 210 15.98 11.74 4.95
CA ALA A 210 16.15 10.33 5.22
C ALA A 210 17.60 9.84 5.05
N GLU A 211 18.01 8.92 5.96
CA GLU A 211 19.15 8.04 5.75
C GLU A 211 18.66 6.71 5.21
N VAL A 212 19.16 6.31 4.04
CA VAL A 212 18.72 5.09 3.34
C VAL A 212 19.91 4.26 2.85
N GLU A 213 19.73 2.95 2.76
CA GLU A 213 20.73 2.09 2.09
C GLU A 213 20.73 2.37 0.58
N SER A 214 19.56 2.43 -0.05
CA SER A 214 19.39 2.66 -1.48
C SER A 214 18.22 3.58 -1.80
N VAL A 215 18.24 4.24 -2.97
CA VAL A 215 17.14 5.14 -3.36
C VAL A 215 15.94 4.38 -3.91
N GLY A 216 16.13 3.50 -4.87
CA GLY A 216 15.07 2.68 -5.45
C GLY A 216 14.60 3.13 -6.84
N LYS A 217 13.31 2.97 -7.14
CA LYS A 217 12.78 3.17 -8.49
C LYS A 217 11.35 3.70 -8.55
N ILE A 218 11.03 4.36 -9.67
CA ILE A 218 9.68 4.67 -10.13
C ILE A 218 9.52 4.14 -11.55
N THR A 219 8.49 3.33 -11.79
CA THR A 219 8.22 2.72 -13.12
C THR A 219 6.76 2.95 -13.50
N TYR A 220 6.52 3.36 -14.73
CA TYR A 220 5.17 3.70 -15.23
C TYR A 220 4.43 4.72 -14.35
N GLY A 221 5.17 5.73 -13.88
CA GLY A 221 4.62 6.86 -13.16
C GLY A 221 4.15 7.96 -14.11
N LYS A 222 3.16 8.74 -13.66
CA LYS A 222 2.74 9.98 -14.33
C LYS A 222 2.58 11.08 -13.31
N ASN A 223 3.16 12.25 -13.60
CA ASN A 223 3.10 13.43 -12.75
C ASN A 223 3.57 13.15 -11.31
N PHE A 224 4.80 12.61 -11.17
CA PHE A 224 5.49 12.56 -9.90
C PHE A 224 6.18 13.91 -9.65
N GLN A 225 5.87 14.52 -8.53
CA GLN A 225 6.49 15.77 -8.07
C GLN A 225 7.23 15.50 -6.76
N LEU A 226 8.58 15.55 -6.82
CA LEU A 226 9.44 15.40 -5.66
C LEU A 226 10.16 16.73 -5.42
N GLN A 227 9.95 17.32 -4.25
CA GLN A 227 10.52 18.62 -3.87
C GLN A 227 11.03 18.58 -2.43
N ASP A 228 12.15 19.24 -2.15
CA ASP A 228 12.77 19.28 -0.82
C ASP A 228 13.03 17.86 -0.25
N ILE A 229 13.57 16.99 -1.08
CA ILE A 229 13.97 15.64 -0.70
C ILE A 229 15.46 15.63 -0.44
N HIS A 230 15.86 15.29 0.78
CA HIS A 230 17.26 15.21 1.22
C HIS A 230 17.58 13.79 1.65
N LEU A 231 18.45 13.11 0.91
CA LEU A 231 18.81 11.72 1.15
C LEU A 231 20.30 11.56 1.43
N THR A 232 20.63 10.93 2.54
CA THR A 232 21.95 10.32 2.78
C THR A 232 21.88 8.87 2.33
N VAL A 233 22.64 8.53 1.26
CA VAL A 233 22.51 7.23 0.57
C VAL A 233 23.78 6.40 0.73
N LYS A 234 23.69 5.26 1.43
CA LYS A 234 24.87 4.43 1.76
C LYS A 234 25.51 3.77 0.54
N ASP A 235 24.70 3.21 -0.38
CA ASP A 235 25.19 2.53 -1.59
C ASP A 235 25.49 3.50 -2.75
N LYS A 236 25.34 4.81 -2.54
CA LYS A 236 25.53 5.87 -3.55
C LYS A 236 24.62 5.73 -4.78
N SER A 237 23.57 4.92 -4.70
CA SER A 237 22.58 4.80 -5.80
C SER A 237 21.83 6.11 -6.03
N ARG A 238 21.25 6.22 -7.22
CA ARG A 238 20.34 7.32 -7.60
C ARG A 238 18.98 6.74 -7.91
N LEU A 239 17.95 7.59 -7.91
CA LEU A 239 16.62 7.16 -8.30
C LEU A 239 16.61 6.66 -9.74
N ARG A 240 16.14 5.44 -9.94
CA ARG A 240 15.92 4.89 -11.28
C ARG A 240 14.51 5.21 -11.74
N GLN A 241 14.40 5.68 -12.96
CA GLN A 241 13.13 6.03 -13.59
C GLN A 241 12.97 5.23 -14.87
N THR A 242 11.82 4.59 -15.06
CA THR A 242 11.51 3.83 -16.27
C THR A 242 10.09 4.14 -16.73
N ASP A 243 9.95 4.55 -17.97
CA ASP A 243 8.66 4.85 -18.62
C ASP A 243 7.78 5.86 -17.84
N ASN A 244 8.40 6.79 -17.11
CA ASN A 244 7.68 7.87 -16.43
C ASN A 244 7.42 9.03 -17.38
N ILE A 245 6.28 9.72 -17.18
CA ILE A 245 5.89 10.90 -17.96
C ILE A 245 5.48 12.05 -17.03
N ASP A 246 5.66 13.28 -17.51
CA ASP A 246 5.22 14.54 -16.86
C ASP A 246 5.73 14.70 -15.41
N SER A 247 6.88 14.11 -15.06
CA SER A 247 7.38 14.08 -13.70
C SER A 247 8.50 15.11 -13.47
N LYS A 248 8.46 15.78 -12.32
CA LYS A 248 9.49 16.70 -11.86
C LYS A 248 10.10 16.18 -10.56
N ILE A 249 11.37 15.79 -10.60
CA ILE A 249 12.03 15.08 -9.50
C ILE A 249 13.29 15.85 -9.08
N GLU A 250 13.24 16.42 -7.89
CA GLU A 250 14.35 17.15 -7.27
C GLU A 250 14.76 16.43 -5.98
N ILE A 251 15.96 15.82 -5.96
CA ILE A 251 16.51 15.11 -4.82
C ILE A 251 17.94 15.61 -4.54
N ASN A 252 18.15 16.05 -3.33
CA ASN A 252 19.45 16.42 -2.80
C ASN A 252 20.10 15.20 -2.16
N TYR A 253 21.20 14.75 -2.72
CA TYR A 253 21.93 13.58 -2.24
C TYR A 253 23.17 14.02 -1.47
N LYS A 254 23.37 13.41 -0.29
CA LYS A 254 24.57 13.55 0.55
C LYS A 254 25.34 12.25 0.58
#